data_fad7e39c4633ba3195979b5ca3a9bede
#
_entry.id   fad7e39c4633ba3195979b5ca3a9bede
#
_cell.length_a   1.000
_cell.length_b   1.000
_cell.length_c   1.000
_cell.angle_alpha   90.00
_cell.angle_beta   90.00
_cell.angle_gamma   90.00
#
_symmetry.space_group_name_H-M   'P 1'
#
loop_
_entity.id
_entity.type
_entity.pdbx_description
1 polymer ?
#
loop_
_entity_poly.entity_id
_entity_poly.type
_entity_poly.pdbx_seq_one_letter_code
_entity_poly.pdbx_strand_id
1 'polypeptide(L)'
;MPTILEQISPAAWEHPTDRAALGALKTIPGFDSVLRKVIGMFGERNIRINYQAQALRVGPSQYPDLYRMLVEACERLDTDIPPLYVSQTPLANAGAIGMDHPFIVLNSSLIELSRPEEIQFILGHELAHILSDHALYRTLLFLLLDFTVPVVPVVGQAAMPITLALLEWHRKSEVSCDRAGLLTVQDADIAYGALGVMAGGVRGREGTIDIAALRDQSNEYLDAEGLDAFFKFMSTAGRTHPFPVIRVAELSKFIEGGPYTAILDGDYVRRGEEPPLLQDLEQARQGFSDSAQRVFANADKHVNRTLTGWARKVRG
;
A
#
# COMPACT_ATOMS: atom_id res chain seq x y z
N MET A 1 27.70 4.08 -0.75
CA MET A 1 26.90 2.87 -1.04
C MET A 1 25.70 2.88 -0.10
N PRO A 2 24.53 2.43 -0.49
CA PRO A 2 23.40 2.33 0.43
C PRO A 2 23.73 1.44 1.64
N THR A 3 23.18 1.82 2.81
CA THR A 3 23.38 1.11 4.08
C THR A 3 22.55 -0.19 4.10
N ILE A 4 23.12 -1.28 4.57
CA ILE A 4 22.38 -2.53 4.86
C ILE A 4 21.72 -2.36 6.23
N LEU A 5 20.43 -2.63 6.31
CA LEU A 5 19.65 -2.50 7.54
C LEU A 5 19.53 -3.87 8.22
N GLU A 6 20.59 -4.26 8.92
CA GLU A 6 20.70 -5.60 9.53
C GLU A 6 19.57 -5.88 10.52
N GLN A 7 18.87 -6.99 10.33
CA GLN A 7 17.76 -7.46 11.16
C GLN A 7 16.63 -6.41 11.34
N ILE A 8 16.48 -5.52 10.39
CA ILE A 8 15.41 -4.50 10.50
C ILE A 8 14.03 -5.19 10.60
N SER A 9 13.25 -4.78 11.61
CA SER A 9 11.87 -5.22 11.77
C SER A 9 10.92 -4.38 10.92
N PRO A 10 9.84 -4.96 10.36
CA PRO A 10 8.74 -4.19 9.77
C PRO A 10 8.23 -3.06 10.67
N ALA A 11 8.27 -3.22 11.99
CA ALA A 11 7.88 -2.20 12.95
C ALA A 11 8.64 -0.87 12.79
N ALA A 12 9.83 -0.87 12.16
CA ALA A 12 10.61 0.33 11.91
C ALA A 12 10.02 1.23 10.82
N TRP A 13 9.37 0.66 9.79
CA TRP A 13 8.76 1.42 8.70
C TRP A 13 7.23 1.44 8.71
N GLU A 14 6.58 0.50 9.39
CA GLU A 14 5.12 0.45 9.44
C GLU A 14 4.52 1.74 9.99
N HIS A 15 3.51 2.26 9.28
CA HIS A 15 2.75 3.39 9.77
C HIS A 15 1.82 2.95 10.91
N PRO A 16 1.72 3.69 12.02
CA PRO A 16 0.89 3.29 13.16
C PRO A 16 -0.57 2.98 12.78
N THR A 17 -1.12 3.70 11.79
CA THR A 17 -2.50 3.48 11.33
C THR A 17 -2.67 2.17 10.55
N ASP A 18 -1.61 1.63 9.93
CA ASP A 18 -1.62 0.35 9.25
C ASP A 18 -1.79 -0.80 10.27
N ARG A 19 -0.90 -0.85 11.27
CA ARG A 19 -0.96 -1.85 12.36
C ARG A 19 -2.31 -1.85 13.08
N ALA A 20 -2.85 -0.65 13.35
CA ALA A 20 -4.16 -0.50 13.99
C ALA A 20 -5.30 -0.97 13.10
N ALA A 21 -5.28 -0.63 11.82
CA ALA A 21 -6.32 -1.04 10.88
C ALA A 21 -6.33 -2.57 10.71
N LEU A 22 -5.15 -3.20 10.64
CA LEU A 22 -5.03 -4.66 10.59
C LEU A 22 -5.53 -5.31 11.88
N GLY A 23 -5.21 -4.73 13.05
CA GLY A 23 -5.74 -5.18 14.34
C GLY A 23 -7.27 -5.11 14.39
N ALA A 24 -7.85 -3.97 13.99
CA ALA A 24 -9.28 -3.77 13.94
C ALA A 24 -9.98 -4.74 12.96
N LEU A 25 -9.39 -4.99 11.78
CA LEU A 25 -9.88 -5.93 10.79
C LEU A 25 -10.06 -7.34 11.38
N LYS A 26 -9.07 -7.82 12.14
CA LYS A 26 -9.10 -9.14 12.78
C LYS A 26 -10.21 -9.29 13.82
N THR A 27 -10.76 -8.19 14.34
CA THR A 27 -11.89 -8.22 15.30
C THR A 27 -13.27 -8.28 14.65
N ILE A 28 -13.37 -8.15 13.32
CA ILE A 28 -14.66 -8.19 12.61
C ILE A 28 -15.29 -9.58 12.74
N PRO A 29 -16.54 -9.70 13.20
CA PRO A 29 -17.22 -10.98 13.31
C PRO A 29 -17.25 -11.73 11.97
N GLY A 30 -16.79 -12.98 11.98
CA GLY A 30 -16.76 -13.83 10.79
C GLY A 30 -15.49 -13.69 9.93
N PHE A 31 -14.56 -12.79 10.26
CA PHE A 31 -13.32 -12.58 9.49
C PHE A 31 -12.55 -13.88 9.29
N ASP A 32 -12.23 -14.62 10.37
CA ASP A 32 -11.52 -15.89 10.29
C ASP A 32 -12.26 -16.95 9.46
N SER A 33 -13.60 -16.93 9.51
CA SER A 33 -14.43 -17.86 8.72
C SER A 33 -14.32 -17.54 7.22
N VAL A 34 -14.37 -16.25 6.85
CA VAL A 34 -14.20 -15.81 5.46
C VAL A 34 -12.79 -16.14 4.98
N LEU A 35 -11.77 -15.80 5.75
CA LEU A 35 -10.37 -16.08 5.44
C LEU A 35 -10.16 -17.59 5.15
N ARG A 36 -10.55 -18.48 6.08
CA ARG A 36 -10.43 -19.93 5.90
C ARG A 36 -11.20 -20.47 4.69
N LYS A 37 -12.41 -20.00 4.45
CA LYS A 37 -13.23 -20.44 3.31
C LYS A 37 -12.62 -20.00 1.98
N VAL A 38 -12.21 -18.75 1.85
CA VAL A 38 -11.63 -18.23 0.61
C VAL A 38 -10.29 -18.91 0.32
N ILE A 39 -9.40 -19.00 1.30
CA ILE A 39 -8.13 -19.71 1.18
C ILE A 39 -8.35 -21.18 0.80
N GLY A 40 -9.30 -21.85 1.47
CA GLY A 40 -9.62 -23.26 1.19
C GLY A 40 -10.16 -23.51 -0.23
N MET A 41 -10.88 -22.52 -0.82
CA MET A 41 -11.42 -22.64 -2.18
C MET A 41 -10.35 -22.44 -3.25
N PHE A 42 -9.48 -21.44 -3.08
CA PHE A 42 -8.53 -21.07 -4.13
C PHE A 42 -7.17 -21.72 -3.97
N GLY A 43 -6.71 -21.92 -2.72
CA GLY A 43 -5.42 -22.52 -2.39
C GLY A 43 -4.22 -21.76 -2.97
N GLU A 44 -3.23 -21.46 -2.17
CA GLU A 44 -2.03 -20.74 -2.62
C GLU A 44 -1.33 -21.41 -3.80
N ARG A 45 -1.31 -22.76 -3.79
CA ARG A 45 -0.70 -23.56 -4.86
C ARG A 45 -1.33 -23.27 -6.23
N ASN A 46 -2.67 -23.14 -6.29
CA ASN A 46 -3.36 -22.88 -7.55
C ASN A 46 -3.05 -21.49 -8.09
N ILE A 47 -3.00 -20.50 -7.21
CA ILE A 47 -2.60 -19.13 -7.58
C ILE A 47 -1.19 -19.14 -8.16
N ARG A 48 -0.24 -19.81 -7.49
CA ARG A 48 1.15 -19.90 -7.95
C ARG A 48 1.29 -20.62 -9.29
N ILE A 49 0.61 -21.76 -9.47
CA ILE A 49 0.61 -22.52 -10.74
C ILE A 49 0.11 -21.64 -11.88
N ASN A 50 -0.91 -20.83 -11.64
CA ASN A 50 -1.46 -19.92 -12.65
C ASN A 50 -0.42 -18.89 -13.12
N TYR A 51 0.31 -18.26 -12.18
CA TYR A 51 1.41 -17.35 -12.53
C TYR A 51 2.59 -18.07 -13.19
N GLN A 52 2.94 -19.29 -12.76
CA GLN A 52 3.95 -20.11 -13.42
C GLN A 52 3.60 -20.44 -14.88
N ALA A 53 2.32 -20.55 -15.18
CA ALA A 53 1.87 -20.85 -16.55
C ALA A 53 1.80 -19.60 -17.46
N GLN A 54 1.57 -18.41 -16.91
CA GLN A 54 1.25 -17.21 -17.68
C GLN A 54 2.32 -16.10 -17.58
N ALA A 55 3.32 -16.25 -16.70
CA ALA A 55 4.34 -15.25 -16.47
C ALA A 55 5.76 -15.83 -16.55
N LEU A 56 6.74 -14.99 -16.81
CA LEU A 56 8.15 -15.38 -16.87
C LEU A 56 8.78 -15.25 -15.50
N ARG A 57 9.38 -16.34 -14.99
CA ARG A 57 10.10 -16.31 -13.72
C ARG A 57 11.44 -15.59 -13.89
N VAL A 58 11.69 -14.61 -13.04
CA VAL A 58 12.97 -13.88 -12.99
C VAL A 58 14.04 -14.73 -12.31
N GLY A 59 15.25 -14.67 -12.82
CA GLY A 59 16.40 -15.39 -12.29
C GLY A 59 17.71 -14.99 -12.99
N PRO A 60 18.85 -15.58 -12.59
CA PRO A 60 20.16 -15.19 -13.13
C PRO A 60 20.30 -15.32 -14.65
N SER A 61 19.56 -16.24 -15.28
CA SER A 61 19.56 -16.46 -16.73
C SER A 61 18.38 -15.82 -17.46
N GLN A 62 17.39 -15.33 -16.75
CA GLN A 62 16.18 -14.73 -17.31
C GLN A 62 15.85 -13.43 -16.56
N TYR A 63 15.90 -12.29 -17.23
CA TYR A 63 15.85 -10.96 -16.62
C TYR A 63 16.95 -10.73 -15.57
N PRO A 64 18.24 -10.94 -15.90
CA PRO A 64 19.35 -10.88 -14.93
C PRO A 64 19.44 -9.52 -14.20
N ASP A 65 19.07 -8.44 -14.86
CA ASP A 65 19.06 -7.11 -14.25
C ASP A 65 17.99 -6.95 -13.18
N LEU A 66 16.76 -7.44 -13.45
CA LEU A 66 15.68 -7.45 -12.43
C LEU A 66 16.05 -8.38 -11.27
N TYR A 67 16.67 -9.52 -11.57
CA TYR A 67 17.13 -10.43 -10.52
C TYR A 67 18.17 -9.77 -9.61
N ARG A 68 19.16 -9.06 -10.17
CA ARG A 68 20.16 -8.32 -9.40
C ARG A 68 19.51 -7.25 -8.53
N MET A 69 18.57 -6.45 -9.07
CA MET A 69 17.83 -5.44 -8.30
C MET A 69 17.06 -6.05 -7.13
N LEU A 70 16.44 -7.22 -7.33
CA LEU A 70 15.75 -7.94 -6.25
C LEU A 70 16.73 -8.41 -5.17
N VAL A 71 17.88 -8.99 -5.56
CA VAL A 71 18.92 -9.41 -4.62
C VAL A 71 19.40 -8.23 -3.78
N GLU A 72 19.76 -7.12 -4.43
CA GLU A 72 20.18 -5.90 -3.73
C GLU A 72 19.10 -5.34 -2.79
N ALA A 73 17.82 -5.37 -3.19
CA ALA A 73 16.72 -4.95 -2.33
C ALA A 73 16.58 -5.85 -1.10
N CYS A 74 16.70 -7.18 -1.28
CA CYS A 74 16.68 -8.15 -0.19
C CYS A 74 17.88 -7.99 0.75
N GLU A 75 19.07 -7.75 0.23
CA GLU A 75 20.27 -7.48 1.04
C GLU A 75 20.10 -6.23 1.89
N ARG A 76 19.51 -5.14 1.35
CA ARG A 76 19.30 -3.89 2.09
C ARG A 76 18.29 -4.03 3.23
N LEU A 77 17.23 -4.81 3.03
CA LEU A 77 16.23 -5.10 4.05
C LEU A 77 16.53 -6.37 4.86
N ASP A 78 17.70 -6.97 4.63
CA ASP A 78 18.17 -8.20 5.30
C ASP A 78 17.10 -9.31 5.30
N THR A 79 16.68 -9.74 4.10
CA THR A 79 15.61 -10.75 3.93
C THR A 79 15.93 -11.76 2.85
N ASP A 80 15.24 -12.91 2.89
CA ASP A 80 15.32 -13.93 1.86
C ASP A 80 14.74 -13.44 0.52
N ILE A 81 15.24 -14.01 -0.58
CA ILE A 81 14.82 -13.65 -1.94
C ILE A 81 13.54 -14.40 -2.30
N PRO A 82 12.39 -13.73 -2.41
CA PRO A 82 11.15 -14.37 -2.85
C PRO A 82 11.19 -14.64 -4.37
N PRO A 83 10.37 -15.58 -4.87
CA PRO A 83 10.18 -15.73 -6.30
C PRO A 83 9.61 -14.43 -6.91
N LEU A 84 10.16 -14.04 -8.07
CA LEU A 84 9.72 -12.87 -8.85
C LEU A 84 9.26 -13.32 -10.24
N TYR A 85 8.14 -12.79 -10.71
CA TYR A 85 7.58 -13.05 -12.04
C TYR A 85 7.34 -11.76 -12.79
N VAL A 86 7.52 -11.78 -14.12
CA VAL A 86 7.10 -10.72 -15.03
C VAL A 86 5.87 -11.20 -15.78
N SER A 87 4.77 -10.48 -15.64
CA SER A 87 3.48 -10.75 -16.30
C SER A 87 3.24 -9.73 -17.41
N GLN A 88 2.86 -10.19 -18.60
CA GLN A 88 2.52 -9.30 -19.69
C GLN A 88 1.12 -8.72 -19.51
N THR A 89 1.05 -7.42 -19.23
CA THR A 89 -0.21 -6.69 -19.08
C THR A 89 0.00 -5.20 -19.34
N PRO A 90 -0.97 -4.50 -19.95
CA PRO A 90 -0.89 -3.05 -20.17
C PRO A 90 -1.09 -2.21 -18.91
N LEU A 91 -1.49 -2.82 -17.80
CA LEU A 91 -1.65 -2.13 -16.54
C LEU A 91 -0.30 -1.99 -15.84
N ALA A 92 0.16 -0.74 -15.64
CA ALA A 92 1.38 -0.46 -14.87
C ALA A 92 1.10 -0.75 -13.38
N ASN A 93 1.50 -1.93 -12.92
CA ASN A 93 1.28 -2.39 -11.55
C ASN A 93 2.31 -3.43 -11.13
N ALA A 94 2.42 -3.64 -9.83
CA ALA A 94 3.15 -4.73 -9.19
C ALA A 94 2.30 -5.34 -8.07
N GLY A 95 2.71 -6.49 -7.53
CA GLY A 95 1.99 -7.07 -6.40
C GLY A 95 2.73 -8.22 -5.73
N ALA A 96 2.78 -8.20 -4.41
CA ALA A 96 3.12 -9.35 -3.58
C ALA A 96 1.85 -10.20 -3.37
N ILE A 97 1.93 -11.47 -3.71
CA ILE A 97 0.80 -12.41 -3.74
C ILE A 97 1.21 -13.68 -3.02
N GLY A 98 0.31 -14.26 -2.26
CA GLY A 98 0.54 -15.53 -1.56
C GLY A 98 0.21 -15.44 -0.08
N MET A 99 0.52 -16.52 0.65
CA MET A 99 0.20 -16.69 2.07
C MET A 99 1.43 -17.19 2.81
N ASP A 100 1.70 -18.50 2.73
CA ASP A 100 2.85 -19.14 3.40
C ASP A 100 4.15 -19.02 2.58
N HIS A 101 4.01 -18.88 1.25
CA HIS A 101 5.13 -18.77 0.33
C HIS A 101 4.87 -17.66 -0.69
N PRO A 102 4.87 -16.40 -0.27
CA PRO A 102 4.55 -15.27 -1.13
C PRO A 102 5.58 -15.10 -2.25
N PHE A 103 5.14 -14.48 -3.34
CA PHE A 103 5.96 -14.13 -4.49
C PHE A 103 5.58 -12.76 -5.02
N ILE A 104 6.48 -12.14 -5.76
CA ILE A 104 6.28 -10.82 -6.37
C ILE A 104 5.94 -10.99 -7.85
N VAL A 105 5.05 -10.16 -8.35
CA VAL A 105 4.73 -10.03 -9.79
C VAL A 105 4.95 -8.58 -10.20
N LEU A 106 5.74 -8.37 -11.25
CA LEU A 106 5.85 -7.09 -11.95
C LEU A 106 5.14 -7.18 -13.29
N ASN A 107 4.31 -6.21 -13.60
CA ASN A 107 3.71 -6.09 -14.91
C ASN A 107 4.71 -5.46 -15.90
N SER A 108 4.76 -5.98 -17.13
CA SER A 108 5.71 -5.54 -18.16
C SER A 108 5.61 -4.04 -18.45
N SER A 109 4.40 -3.48 -18.47
CA SER A 109 4.20 -2.05 -18.66
C SER A 109 4.81 -1.17 -17.55
N LEU A 110 4.83 -1.64 -16.30
CA LEU A 110 5.50 -0.93 -15.21
C LEU A 110 7.02 -0.89 -15.44
N ILE A 111 7.59 -2.02 -15.84
CA ILE A 111 9.03 -2.11 -16.17
C ILE A 111 9.38 -1.18 -17.33
N GLU A 112 8.50 -1.09 -18.34
CA GLU A 112 8.71 -0.21 -19.49
C GLU A 112 8.63 1.28 -19.14
N LEU A 113 7.82 1.66 -18.17
CA LEU A 113 7.61 3.06 -17.75
C LEU A 113 8.65 3.55 -16.75
N SER A 114 9.25 2.64 -15.97
CA SER A 114 10.11 2.97 -14.83
C SER A 114 11.60 2.91 -15.20
N ARG A 115 12.40 3.76 -14.54
CA ARG A 115 13.86 3.64 -14.54
C ARG A 115 14.28 2.47 -13.63
N PRO A 116 15.49 1.91 -13.80
CA PRO A 116 15.98 0.81 -12.96
C PRO A 116 15.89 1.11 -11.46
N GLU A 117 16.25 2.31 -11.05
CA GLU A 117 16.22 2.73 -9.65
C GLU A 117 14.78 2.83 -9.09
N GLU A 118 13.83 3.24 -9.94
CA GLU A 118 12.40 3.28 -9.60
C GLU A 118 11.83 1.85 -9.47
N ILE A 119 12.28 0.90 -10.32
CA ILE A 119 11.94 -0.51 -10.17
C ILE A 119 12.48 -1.05 -8.84
N GLN A 120 13.68 -0.63 -8.42
CA GLN A 120 14.26 -1.05 -7.15
C GLN A 120 13.45 -0.54 -5.96
N PHE A 121 12.93 0.71 -6.00
CA PHE A 121 11.96 1.21 -5.03
C PHE A 121 10.70 0.33 -4.99
N ILE A 122 10.14 -0.02 -6.15
CA ILE A 122 8.94 -0.86 -6.26
C ILE A 122 9.21 -2.26 -5.71
N LEU A 123 10.37 -2.85 -5.97
CA LEU A 123 10.74 -4.15 -5.39
C LEU A 123 10.83 -4.09 -3.87
N GLY A 124 11.42 -3.03 -3.30
CA GLY A 124 11.43 -2.79 -1.85
C GLY A 124 10.02 -2.62 -1.26
N HIS A 125 9.15 -1.92 -1.98
CA HIS A 125 7.74 -1.78 -1.61
C HIS A 125 7.02 -3.15 -1.58
N GLU A 126 7.19 -3.98 -2.58
CA GLU A 126 6.56 -5.31 -2.61
C GLU A 126 7.18 -6.29 -1.59
N LEU A 127 8.49 -6.18 -1.32
CA LEU A 127 9.14 -6.91 -0.23
C LEU A 127 8.54 -6.53 1.13
N ALA A 128 8.23 -5.26 1.36
CA ALA A 128 7.57 -4.81 2.59
C ALA A 128 6.21 -5.47 2.79
N HIS A 129 5.42 -5.65 1.74
CA HIS A 129 4.16 -6.38 1.84
C HIS A 129 4.35 -7.84 2.26
N ILE A 130 5.48 -8.45 1.89
CA ILE A 130 5.82 -9.81 2.34
C ILE A 130 6.26 -9.77 3.81
N LEU A 131 7.18 -8.89 4.16
CA LEU A 131 7.79 -8.80 5.49
C LEU A 131 6.79 -8.38 6.59
N SER A 132 5.81 -7.54 6.24
CA SER A 132 4.74 -7.09 7.15
C SER A 132 3.51 -7.99 7.13
N ASP A 133 3.58 -9.22 6.60
CA ASP A 133 2.48 -10.18 6.47
C ASP A 133 1.26 -9.63 5.68
N HIS A 134 1.43 -8.58 4.91
CA HIS A 134 0.36 -7.97 4.13
C HIS A 134 -0.10 -8.86 2.97
N ALA A 135 0.78 -9.68 2.40
CA ALA A 135 0.52 -10.50 1.22
C ALA A 135 -0.72 -11.40 1.39
N LEU A 136 -0.91 -11.99 2.58
CA LEU A 136 -2.08 -12.80 2.92
C LEU A 136 -3.40 -12.01 2.77
N TYR A 137 -3.47 -10.83 3.39
CA TYR A 137 -4.69 -10.01 3.42
C TYR A 137 -4.95 -9.32 2.08
N ARG A 138 -3.89 -8.94 1.36
CA ARG A 138 -3.99 -8.47 -0.04
C ARG A 138 -4.53 -9.56 -0.95
N THR A 139 -4.03 -10.79 -0.82
CA THR A 139 -4.52 -11.94 -1.58
C THR A 139 -5.99 -12.20 -1.27
N LEU A 140 -6.41 -12.14 0.00
CA LEU A 140 -7.81 -12.23 0.38
C LEU A 140 -8.65 -11.12 -0.26
N LEU A 141 -8.21 -9.88 -0.19
CA LEU A 141 -8.89 -8.73 -0.80
C LEU A 141 -9.05 -8.93 -2.32
N PHE A 142 -7.97 -9.31 -3.01
CA PHE A 142 -7.98 -9.58 -4.44
C PHE A 142 -9.02 -10.66 -4.79
N LEU A 143 -9.01 -11.78 -4.07
CA LEU A 143 -9.96 -12.86 -4.30
C LEU A 143 -11.42 -12.43 -4.03
N LEU A 144 -11.64 -11.59 -3.03
CA LEU A 144 -12.99 -11.07 -2.74
C LEU A 144 -13.46 -10.08 -3.81
N LEU A 145 -12.58 -9.26 -4.39
CA LEU A 145 -12.92 -8.30 -5.44
C LEU A 145 -13.16 -8.98 -6.80
N ASP A 146 -12.29 -9.92 -7.18
CA ASP A 146 -12.38 -10.59 -8.48
C ASP A 146 -13.49 -11.66 -8.53
N PHE A 147 -13.78 -12.29 -7.38
CA PHE A 147 -14.73 -13.40 -7.29
C PHE A 147 -15.94 -13.09 -6.41
N THR A 148 -16.31 -11.81 -6.25
CA THR A 148 -17.43 -11.39 -5.40
C THR A 148 -18.74 -12.11 -5.72
N VAL A 149 -19.07 -12.29 -6.98
CA VAL A 149 -20.34 -12.93 -7.40
C VAL A 149 -20.40 -14.43 -7.01
N PRO A 150 -19.37 -15.26 -7.27
CA PRO A 150 -19.37 -16.67 -6.82
C PRO A 150 -19.11 -16.86 -5.34
N VAL A 151 -18.38 -15.94 -4.68
CA VAL A 151 -17.93 -16.09 -3.28
C VAL A 151 -19.00 -15.65 -2.29
N VAL A 152 -19.83 -14.64 -2.61
CA VAL A 152 -20.88 -14.12 -1.72
C VAL A 152 -21.85 -15.21 -1.22
N PRO A 153 -22.34 -16.16 -2.02
CA PRO A 153 -23.19 -17.23 -1.50
C PRO A 153 -22.48 -18.14 -0.49
N VAL A 154 -21.15 -18.28 -0.61
CA VAL A 154 -20.33 -19.16 0.24
C VAL A 154 -19.93 -18.49 1.55
N VAL A 155 -19.53 -17.21 1.51
CA VAL A 155 -19.05 -16.44 2.68
C VAL A 155 -20.13 -15.61 3.35
N GLY A 156 -21.29 -15.45 2.69
CA GLY A 156 -22.48 -14.82 3.26
C GLY A 156 -22.35 -13.31 3.44
N GLN A 157 -23.22 -12.76 4.29
CA GLN A 157 -23.33 -11.31 4.52
C GLN A 157 -22.09 -10.66 5.14
N ALA A 158 -21.18 -11.45 5.72
CA ALA A 158 -19.93 -10.95 6.31
C ALA A 158 -18.91 -10.49 5.25
N ALA A 159 -19.03 -10.93 4.00
CA ALA A 159 -18.06 -10.59 2.94
C ALA A 159 -17.93 -9.08 2.68
N MET A 160 -19.04 -8.36 2.58
CA MET A 160 -19.03 -6.94 2.25
C MET A 160 -18.34 -6.08 3.32
N PRO A 161 -18.70 -6.16 4.62
CA PRO A 161 -18.00 -5.41 5.66
C PRO A 161 -16.50 -5.73 5.72
N ILE A 162 -16.12 -7.00 5.53
CA ILE A 162 -14.73 -7.43 5.51
C ILE A 162 -14.00 -6.85 4.30
N THR A 163 -14.59 -6.87 3.12
CA THR A 163 -14.00 -6.28 1.91
C THR A 163 -13.76 -4.79 2.08
N LEU A 164 -14.72 -4.04 2.62
CA LEU A 164 -14.56 -2.60 2.86
C LEU A 164 -13.46 -2.31 3.90
N ALA A 165 -13.39 -3.11 4.95
CA ALA A 165 -12.34 -2.97 5.96
C ALA A 165 -10.95 -3.35 5.42
N LEU A 166 -10.86 -4.37 4.56
CA LEU A 166 -9.64 -4.74 3.85
C LEU A 166 -9.20 -3.64 2.88
N LEU A 167 -10.11 -2.99 2.16
CA LEU A 167 -9.79 -1.84 1.30
C LEU A 167 -9.23 -0.67 2.11
N GLU A 168 -9.83 -0.37 3.26
CA GLU A 168 -9.37 0.70 4.15
C GLU A 168 -7.99 0.40 4.72
N TRP A 169 -7.79 -0.82 5.23
CA TRP A 169 -6.50 -1.27 5.70
C TRP A 169 -5.45 -1.24 4.58
N HIS A 170 -5.76 -1.76 3.40
CA HIS A 170 -4.82 -1.83 2.27
C HIS A 170 -4.31 -0.44 1.87
N ARG A 171 -5.17 0.59 1.87
CA ARG A 171 -4.71 1.96 1.61
C ARG A 171 -3.67 2.46 2.63
N LYS A 172 -3.75 2.00 3.89
CA LYS A 172 -2.78 2.37 4.94
C LYS A 172 -1.49 1.58 4.83
N SER A 173 -1.59 0.30 4.45
CA SER A 173 -0.42 -0.55 4.24
C SER A 173 0.48 -0.06 3.09
N GLU A 174 -0.09 0.58 2.06
CA GLU A 174 0.67 1.19 0.98
C GLU A 174 1.66 2.26 1.47
N VAL A 175 1.25 3.08 2.46
CA VAL A 175 2.12 4.10 3.06
C VAL A 175 3.30 3.45 3.80
N SER A 176 3.06 2.36 4.52
CA SER A 176 4.12 1.57 5.16
C SER A 176 5.11 1.03 4.13
N CYS A 177 4.60 0.46 3.04
CA CYS A 177 5.44 -0.13 2.00
C CYS A 177 6.25 0.91 1.21
N ASP A 178 5.73 2.13 1.03
CA ASP A 178 6.51 3.24 0.45
C ASP A 178 7.73 3.61 1.28
N ARG A 179 7.61 3.58 2.60
CA ARG A 179 8.74 3.84 3.50
C ARG A 179 9.82 2.77 3.35
N ALA A 180 9.45 1.50 3.25
CA ALA A 180 10.40 0.43 2.99
C ALA A 180 11.03 0.51 1.58
N GLY A 181 10.24 0.89 0.57
CA GLY A 181 10.74 1.20 -0.77
C GLY A 181 11.80 2.30 -0.74
N LEU A 182 11.55 3.38 0.02
CA LEU A 182 12.55 4.44 0.23
C LEU A 182 13.79 3.93 0.97
N LEU A 183 13.63 3.12 2.01
CA LEU A 183 14.75 2.50 2.73
C LEU A 183 15.58 1.57 1.83
N THR A 184 14.96 0.98 0.82
CA THR A 184 15.65 0.15 -0.17
C THR A 184 16.51 0.96 -1.12
N VAL A 185 16.03 2.09 -1.64
CA VAL A 185 16.80 2.94 -2.56
C VAL A 185 17.66 3.97 -1.84
N GLN A 186 17.27 4.40 -0.66
CA GLN A 186 17.91 5.43 0.18
C GLN A 186 18.12 6.76 -0.55
N ASP A 187 17.21 7.07 -1.46
CA ASP A 187 17.19 8.29 -2.25
C ASP A 187 15.73 8.76 -2.42
N ALA A 188 15.44 9.95 -1.89
CA ALA A 188 14.09 10.50 -1.89
C ALA A 188 13.60 10.85 -3.30
N ASP A 189 14.48 11.33 -4.18
CA ASP A 189 14.12 11.72 -5.54
C ASP A 189 13.75 10.50 -6.39
N ILE A 190 14.42 9.36 -6.17
CA ILE A 190 14.05 8.08 -6.79
C ILE A 190 12.67 7.64 -6.31
N ALA A 191 12.41 7.72 -5.01
CA ALA A 191 11.12 7.32 -4.43
C ALA A 191 9.97 8.22 -4.94
N TYR A 192 10.14 9.53 -4.97
CA TYR A 192 9.17 10.46 -5.56
C TYR A 192 8.98 10.24 -7.06
N GLY A 193 10.07 9.95 -7.79
CA GLY A 193 10.03 9.60 -9.21
C GLY A 193 9.16 8.37 -9.47
N ALA A 194 9.35 7.30 -8.69
CA ALA A 194 8.54 6.09 -8.77
C ALA A 194 7.05 6.36 -8.52
N LEU A 195 6.71 7.15 -7.50
CA LEU A 195 5.33 7.57 -7.23
C LEU A 195 4.78 8.46 -8.36
N GLY A 196 5.60 9.31 -8.96
CA GLY A 196 5.25 10.12 -10.12
C GLY A 196 4.94 9.27 -11.36
N VAL A 197 5.72 8.22 -11.64
CA VAL A 197 5.43 7.25 -12.70
C VAL A 197 4.07 6.60 -12.49
N MET A 198 3.77 6.18 -11.26
CA MET A 198 2.47 5.60 -10.92
C MET A 198 1.30 6.61 -11.02
N ALA A 199 1.56 7.91 -10.86
CA ALA A 199 0.56 8.97 -11.00
C ALA A 199 0.18 9.25 -12.46
N GLY A 200 1.12 9.10 -13.39
CA GLY A 200 0.88 9.44 -14.80
C GLY A 200 2.16 9.66 -15.61
N GLY A 201 3.28 9.13 -15.13
CA GLY A 201 4.56 9.20 -15.84
C GLY A 201 4.50 8.54 -17.22
N VAL A 202 5.14 9.15 -18.21
CA VAL A 202 5.19 8.67 -19.59
C VAL A 202 6.64 8.50 -20.01
N ARG A 203 7.00 7.30 -20.47
CA ARG A 203 8.35 7.02 -20.96
C ARG A 203 8.67 7.83 -22.22
N GLY A 204 9.95 8.21 -22.37
CA GLY A 204 10.47 8.90 -23.56
C GLY A 204 10.21 10.38 -23.60
N ARG A 205 9.68 10.97 -22.55
CA ARG A 205 9.59 12.41 -22.35
C ARG A 205 10.45 12.80 -21.14
N GLU A 206 11.72 13.08 -21.36
CA GLU A 206 12.61 13.57 -20.32
C GLU A 206 12.05 14.85 -19.68
N GLY A 207 12.15 14.96 -18.35
CA GLY A 207 11.67 16.10 -17.59
C GLY A 207 10.15 16.19 -17.41
N THR A 208 9.40 15.11 -17.67
CA THR A 208 7.93 15.10 -17.47
C THR A 208 7.50 15.09 -16.02
N ILE A 209 8.33 14.54 -15.12
CA ILE A 209 8.06 14.52 -13.68
C ILE A 209 9.00 15.51 -13.02
N ASP A 210 8.45 16.65 -12.58
CA ASP A 210 9.11 17.59 -11.70
C ASP A 210 8.74 17.24 -10.26
N ILE A 211 9.72 16.82 -9.47
CA ILE A 211 9.53 16.38 -8.08
C ILE A 211 9.03 17.53 -7.20
N ALA A 212 9.52 18.76 -7.41
CA ALA A 212 9.06 19.91 -6.64
C ALA A 212 7.58 20.19 -6.94
N ALA A 213 7.20 20.24 -8.22
CA ALA A 213 5.81 20.41 -8.63
C ALA A 213 4.90 19.29 -8.14
N LEU A 214 5.36 18.03 -8.11
CA LEU A 214 4.62 16.90 -7.57
C LEU A 214 4.40 17.04 -6.05
N ARG A 215 5.40 17.50 -5.31
CA ARG A 215 5.29 17.77 -3.87
C ARG A 215 4.36 18.96 -3.58
N ASP A 216 4.44 20.02 -4.35
CA ASP A 216 3.54 21.18 -4.24
C ASP A 216 2.09 20.77 -4.51
N GLN A 217 1.83 20.02 -5.57
CA GLN A 217 0.52 19.43 -5.86
C GLN A 217 0.02 18.54 -4.71
N SER A 218 0.91 17.79 -4.07
CA SER A 218 0.59 16.95 -2.93
C SER A 218 0.16 17.77 -1.72
N ASN A 219 0.86 18.85 -1.40
CA ASN A 219 0.52 19.77 -0.32
C ASN A 219 -0.80 20.48 -0.59
N GLU A 220 -0.99 21.04 -1.79
CA GLU A 220 -2.25 21.65 -2.21
C GLU A 220 -3.45 20.69 -2.09
N TYR A 221 -3.25 19.43 -2.48
CA TYR A 221 -4.28 18.40 -2.31
C TYR A 221 -4.61 18.16 -0.85
N LEU A 222 -3.64 18.16 0.07
CA LEU A 222 -3.89 17.95 1.50
C LEU A 222 -4.61 19.12 2.16
N ASP A 223 -4.29 20.35 1.75
CA ASP A 223 -4.84 21.60 2.34
C ASP A 223 -6.29 21.87 1.96
N ALA A 224 -6.84 21.16 0.97
CA ALA A 224 -8.22 21.35 0.54
C ALA A 224 -9.22 20.97 1.65
N GLU A 225 -10.11 21.90 1.98
CA GLU A 225 -11.07 21.82 3.10
C GLU A 225 -12.53 21.73 2.62
N GLY A 226 -13.43 21.46 3.55
CA GLY A 226 -14.88 21.56 3.33
C GLY A 226 -15.45 20.50 2.39
N LEU A 227 -16.17 20.91 1.32
CA LEU A 227 -16.75 20.01 0.33
C LEU A 227 -15.69 19.17 -0.39
N ASP A 228 -14.52 19.75 -0.63
CA ASP A 228 -13.42 19.06 -1.29
C ASP A 228 -12.90 17.92 -0.41
N ALA A 229 -12.84 18.06 0.89
CA ALA A 229 -12.50 16.98 1.82
C ALA A 229 -13.52 15.83 1.75
N PHE A 230 -14.81 16.14 1.61
CA PHE A 230 -15.85 15.11 1.41
C PHE A 230 -15.69 14.39 0.06
N PHE A 231 -15.47 15.12 -1.04
CA PHE A 231 -15.23 14.50 -2.34
C PHE A 231 -13.94 13.67 -2.35
N LYS A 232 -12.89 14.10 -1.66
CA LYS A 232 -11.66 13.31 -1.45
C LYS A 232 -11.97 11.98 -0.78
N PHE A 233 -12.72 12.00 0.32
CA PHE A 233 -13.14 10.79 1.03
C PHE A 233 -13.93 9.86 0.12
N MET A 234 -14.96 10.36 -0.56
CA MET A 234 -15.79 9.56 -1.47
C MET A 234 -15.02 8.99 -2.65
N SER A 235 -14.09 9.74 -3.22
CA SER A 235 -13.26 9.28 -4.35
C SER A 235 -12.21 8.24 -3.97
N THR A 236 -11.80 8.19 -2.70
CA THR A 236 -10.85 7.19 -2.20
C THR A 236 -11.53 5.91 -1.68
N ALA A 237 -12.79 5.99 -1.24
CA ALA A 237 -13.48 4.89 -0.55
C ALA A 237 -13.59 3.59 -1.35
N GLY A 238 -13.65 3.66 -2.69
CA GLY A 238 -13.72 2.49 -3.57
C GLY A 238 -12.41 2.06 -4.23
N ARG A 239 -11.27 2.70 -3.90
CA ARG A 239 -9.99 2.40 -4.54
C ARG A 239 -9.17 1.40 -3.75
N THR A 240 -8.41 0.60 -4.47
CA THR A 240 -7.45 -0.35 -3.89
C THR A 240 -6.18 0.36 -3.40
N HIS A 241 -5.74 1.42 -4.08
CA HIS A 241 -4.53 2.17 -3.71
C HIS A 241 -4.89 3.63 -3.39
N PRO A 242 -4.18 4.28 -2.45
CA PRO A 242 -4.27 5.73 -2.24
C PRO A 242 -3.82 6.48 -3.49
N PHE A 243 -4.29 7.71 -3.65
CA PHE A 243 -3.76 8.56 -4.71
C PHE A 243 -2.24 8.79 -4.52
N PRO A 244 -1.44 8.78 -5.59
CA PRO A 244 0.00 9.00 -5.49
C PRO A 244 0.39 10.28 -4.76
N VAL A 245 -0.38 11.35 -4.91
CA VAL A 245 -0.15 12.62 -4.18
C VAL A 245 -0.26 12.46 -2.65
N ILE A 246 -1.13 11.59 -2.14
CA ILE A 246 -1.22 11.28 -0.71
C ILE A 246 0.04 10.50 -0.27
N ARG A 247 0.47 9.53 -1.08
CA ARG A 247 1.68 8.72 -0.82
C ARG A 247 2.93 9.60 -0.78
N VAL A 248 3.04 10.55 -1.71
CA VAL A 248 4.13 11.57 -1.72
C VAL A 248 4.15 12.36 -0.42
N ALA A 249 2.99 12.89 0.03
CA ALA A 249 2.92 13.66 1.26
C ALA A 249 3.29 12.84 2.51
N GLU A 250 2.81 11.60 2.62
CA GLU A 250 3.13 10.73 3.75
C GLU A 250 4.61 10.31 3.76
N LEU A 251 5.20 10.12 2.58
CA LEU A 251 6.63 9.84 2.45
C LEU A 251 7.47 11.07 2.83
N SER A 252 7.05 12.28 2.42
CA SER A 252 7.70 13.54 2.83
C SER A 252 7.70 13.71 4.35
N LYS A 253 6.59 13.43 5.02
CA LYS A 253 6.50 13.46 6.50
C LYS A 253 7.47 12.47 7.17
N PHE A 254 7.62 11.29 6.59
CA PHE A 254 8.55 10.27 7.12
C PHE A 254 10.01 10.72 7.01
N ILE A 255 10.36 11.41 5.92
CA ILE A 255 11.70 11.96 5.69
C ILE A 255 11.95 13.16 6.62
N GLU A 256 11.08 14.17 6.57
CA GLU A 256 11.23 15.46 7.25
C GLU A 256 11.04 15.35 8.76
N GLY A 257 10.22 14.38 9.21
CA GLY A 257 9.97 14.12 10.63
C GLY A 257 11.11 13.40 11.37
N GLY A 258 12.14 12.98 10.64
CA GLY A 258 13.34 12.36 11.20
C GLY A 258 13.40 10.83 11.26
N PRO A 259 12.29 10.05 11.23
CA PRO A 259 12.39 8.60 11.34
C PRO A 259 13.25 7.95 10.25
N TYR A 260 13.19 8.47 9.01
CA TYR A 260 14.03 8.00 7.92
C TYR A 260 15.53 8.12 8.22
N THR A 261 15.96 9.30 8.69
CA THR A 261 17.36 9.56 9.04
C THR A 261 17.79 8.71 10.23
N ALA A 262 16.96 8.59 11.26
CA ALA A 262 17.25 7.74 12.43
C ALA A 262 17.50 6.28 12.01
N ILE A 263 16.67 5.72 11.12
CA ILE A 263 16.86 4.37 10.60
C ILE A 263 18.19 4.22 9.86
N LEU A 264 18.56 5.19 9.01
CA LEU A 264 19.84 5.14 8.29
C LEU A 264 21.05 5.27 9.22
N ASP A 265 20.89 5.97 10.35
CA ASP A 265 21.91 6.11 11.42
C ASP A 265 21.98 4.87 12.33
N GLY A 266 21.14 3.86 12.12
CA GLY A 266 21.13 2.59 12.86
C GLY A 266 20.18 2.56 14.06
N ASP A 267 19.39 3.63 14.28
CA ASP A 267 18.37 3.71 15.34
C ASP A 267 17.02 3.21 14.81
N TYR A 268 16.82 1.89 14.89
CA TYR A 268 15.58 1.23 14.47
C TYR A 268 15.33 -0.06 15.25
N VAL A 269 14.06 -0.46 15.30
CA VAL A 269 13.61 -1.72 15.90
C VAL A 269 14.14 -2.91 15.09
N ARG A 270 14.81 -3.84 15.76
CA ARG A 270 15.29 -5.08 15.16
C ARG A 270 14.28 -6.22 15.31
N ARG A 271 14.39 -7.23 14.47
CA ARG A 271 13.56 -8.44 14.56
C ARG A 271 13.72 -9.10 15.92
N GLY A 272 12.59 -9.39 16.60
CA GLY A 272 12.55 -9.93 17.97
C GLY A 272 12.53 -8.87 19.07
N GLU A 273 12.63 -7.57 18.73
CA GLU A 273 12.57 -6.45 19.67
C GLU A 273 11.28 -5.61 19.51
N GLU A 274 10.30 -6.13 18.74
CA GLU A 274 9.09 -5.39 18.43
C GLU A 274 8.29 -5.07 19.70
N PRO A 275 7.77 -3.84 19.83
CA PRO A 275 6.91 -3.48 20.95
C PRO A 275 5.60 -4.28 20.91
N PRO A 276 5.01 -4.61 22.05
CA PRO A 276 3.74 -5.33 22.13
C PRO A 276 2.64 -4.58 21.35
N LEU A 277 1.92 -5.27 20.48
CA LEU A 277 0.83 -4.75 19.63
C LEU A 277 -0.26 -3.95 20.38
N LEU A 278 -0.41 -4.17 21.68
CA LEU A 278 -1.46 -3.54 22.50
C LEU A 278 -1.21 -2.04 22.79
N GLN A 279 0.03 -1.56 22.79
CA GLN A 279 0.32 -0.13 23.03
C GLN A 279 0.01 0.73 21.79
N ASP A 280 0.21 0.19 20.58
CA ASP A 280 -0.06 0.90 19.34
C ASP A 280 -1.56 0.97 19.02
N LEU A 281 -2.34 -0.06 19.42
CA LEU A 281 -3.79 -0.11 19.21
C LEU A 281 -4.55 1.02 19.94
N GLU A 282 -4.09 1.46 21.08
CA GLU A 282 -4.76 2.51 21.87
C GLU A 282 -4.51 3.91 21.29
N GLN A 283 -3.28 4.19 20.85
CA GLN A 283 -2.93 5.44 20.18
C GLN A 283 -3.58 5.55 18.79
N ALA A 284 -3.61 4.44 18.04
CA ALA A 284 -4.20 4.42 16.72
C ALA A 284 -5.73 4.42 16.75
N ARG A 285 -6.37 3.84 17.78
CA ARG A 285 -7.82 3.91 18.00
C ARG A 285 -8.27 5.34 18.29
N GLN A 286 -7.49 6.13 19.01
CA GLN A 286 -7.76 7.56 19.23
C GLN A 286 -7.64 8.35 17.92
N GLY A 287 -6.57 8.17 17.15
CA GLY A 287 -6.40 8.84 15.84
C GLY A 287 -7.44 8.46 14.79
N PHE A 288 -7.93 7.22 14.83
CA PHE A 288 -8.97 6.74 13.90
C PHE A 288 -10.35 7.28 14.25
N SER A 289 -10.70 7.26 15.54
CA SER A 289 -11.96 7.82 16.05
C SER A 289 -12.05 9.31 15.76
N ASP A 290 -10.98 10.07 15.97
CA ASP A 290 -10.95 11.52 15.79
C ASP A 290 -11.00 11.93 14.31
N SER A 291 -10.36 11.18 13.42
CA SER A 291 -10.40 11.46 11.98
C SER A 291 -11.77 11.12 11.37
N ALA A 292 -12.34 9.98 11.73
CA ALA A 292 -13.68 9.59 11.30
C ALA A 292 -14.75 10.54 11.89
N GLN A 293 -14.66 10.89 13.17
CA GLN A 293 -15.59 11.83 13.80
C GLN A 293 -15.47 13.24 13.20
N ARG A 294 -14.27 13.73 12.87
CA ARG A 294 -14.10 15.02 12.19
C ARG A 294 -14.73 15.04 10.80
N VAL A 295 -14.58 13.97 10.03
CA VAL A 295 -15.16 13.84 8.68
C VAL A 295 -16.70 13.78 8.78
N PHE A 296 -17.26 12.97 9.68
CA PHE A 296 -18.71 12.88 9.87
C PHE A 296 -19.29 14.15 10.48
N ALA A 297 -18.65 14.79 11.45
CA ALA A 297 -19.11 16.04 12.04
C ALA A 297 -19.08 17.22 11.04
N ASN A 298 -18.10 17.25 10.14
CA ASN A 298 -18.01 18.26 9.09
C ASN A 298 -19.01 18.00 7.97
N ALA A 299 -19.25 16.73 7.59
CA ALA A 299 -20.26 16.35 6.62
C ALA A 299 -21.66 16.72 7.09
N ASP A 300 -21.99 16.45 8.36
CA ASP A 300 -23.30 16.77 8.95
C ASP A 300 -23.58 18.29 9.02
N LYS A 301 -22.57 19.10 9.36
CA LYS A 301 -22.67 20.57 9.33
C LYS A 301 -22.87 21.12 7.92
N HIS A 302 -22.27 20.53 6.91
CA HIS A 302 -22.36 20.98 5.52
C HIS A 302 -23.66 20.53 4.85
N VAL A 303 -24.08 19.29 5.04
CA VAL A 303 -25.37 18.76 4.57
C VAL A 303 -26.50 19.58 5.15
N ASN A 304 -26.48 19.88 6.45
CA ASN A 304 -27.49 20.72 7.09
C ASN A 304 -27.49 22.18 6.59
N ARG A 305 -26.33 22.78 6.30
CA ARG A 305 -26.25 24.12 5.68
C ARG A 305 -26.77 24.12 4.24
N THR A 306 -26.48 23.11 3.45
CA THR A 306 -26.92 23.02 2.05
C THR A 306 -28.42 22.75 1.97
N LEU A 307 -28.96 21.87 2.81
CA LEU A 307 -30.38 21.58 2.89
C LEU A 307 -31.18 22.79 3.40
N THR A 308 -30.69 23.53 4.39
CA THR A 308 -31.34 24.76 4.87
C THR A 308 -31.22 25.90 3.86
N GLY A 309 -30.14 26.00 3.10
CA GLY A 309 -29.97 26.95 1.97
C GLY A 309 -30.96 26.66 0.82
N TRP A 310 -31.13 25.38 0.49
CA TRP A 310 -32.08 24.93 -0.53
C TRP A 310 -33.54 25.14 -0.10
N ALA A 311 -33.87 24.81 1.14
CA ALA A 311 -35.21 25.02 1.70
C ALA A 311 -35.62 26.51 1.76
N ARG A 312 -34.67 27.44 1.90
CA ARG A 312 -34.91 28.87 1.78
C ARG A 312 -35.12 29.34 0.34
N LYS A 313 -34.42 28.76 -0.64
CA LYS A 313 -34.60 29.10 -2.07
C LYS A 313 -35.91 28.57 -2.69
N VAL A 314 -36.48 27.52 -2.12
CA VAL A 314 -37.73 26.89 -2.61
C VAL A 314 -38.99 27.55 -1.96
N ARG A 315 -38.81 28.33 -0.87
CA ARG A 315 -39.91 29.03 -0.17
C ARG A 315 -39.99 30.55 -0.46
N GLY A 316 -39.10 31.08 -1.25
CA GLY A 316 -39.16 32.45 -1.79
C GLY A 316 -39.31 32.44 -3.29
#